data_5a496d131dbd5859e33ab01c125c08fe
#
_entry.id   5a496d131dbd5859e33ab01c125c08fe
#
_cell.length_a   1.000
_cell.length_b   1.000
_cell.length_c   1.000
_cell.angle_alpha   90.00
_cell.angle_beta   90.00
_cell.angle_gamma   90.00
#
_symmetry.space_group_name_H-M   'P 1'
#
loop_
_entity.id
_entity.type
_entity.pdbx_description
1 polymer ?
#
loop_
_entity_poly.entity_id
_entity_poly.type
_entity_poly.pdbx_seq_one_letter_code
_entity_poly.pdbx_strand_id
1 'polypeptide(L)'
;MFNRNSCFAFMAGLALLGQALVAQAQTALPDFKPLVESASPAVNISTKQKGPVRSATAQMPELEGLPPIFREFFEHSIPQMPGAPGRGQQREAQSLGSGFIISEDGYVLPNNHVVADADEIIVRLPDRSELEAKLVGADPRSDVAVLKVEGKGLPTVKIGRSDELKAGEWVLAIGSPFGFDHTVTAGIVSATGRSLPNESYVPFIQTDVAINPGNSGG
;
A
#
# COMPACT_ATOMS: atom_id res chain seq x y z
N MET A 1 62.80 -16.24 29.24
CA MET A 1 63.02 -15.87 27.83
C MET A 1 61.73 -16.19 27.06
N PHE A 2 60.87 -15.21 26.75
CA PHE A 2 59.71 -15.37 25.91
C PHE A 2 60.16 -15.57 24.46
N ASN A 3 59.76 -16.69 23.88
CA ASN A 3 60.13 -17.07 22.52
C ASN A 3 59.41 -16.15 21.50
N ARG A 4 60.16 -15.39 20.68
CA ARG A 4 59.62 -14.47 19.66
C ARG A 4 58.55 -15.09 18.77
N ASN A 5 58.62 -16.38 18.52
CA ASN A 5 57.65 -17.11 17.70
C ASN A 5 56.26 -17.27 18.38
N SER A 6 56.21 -17.34 19.73
CA SER A 6 54.97 -17.39 20.48
C SER A 6 54.20 -16.07 20.47
N CYS A 7 54.91 -14.92 20.44
CA CYS A 7 54.28 -13.61 20.31
C CYS A 7 53.62 -13.41 18.90
N PHE A 8 54.30 -13.86 17.84
CA PHE A 8 53.75 -13.76 16.49
C PHE A 8 52.51 -14.64 16.31
N ALA A 9 52.49 -15.85 16.87
CA ALA A 9 51.32 -16.74 16.81
C ALA A 9 50.11 -16.15 17.58
N PHE A 10 50.40 -15.51 18.74
CA PHE A 10 49.34 -14.87 19.52
C PHE A 10 48.74 -13.63 18.86
N MET A 11 49.59 -12.80 18.22
CA MET A 11 49.11 -11.64 17.46
C MET A 11 48.35 -12.03 16.18
N ALA A 12 48.79 -13.07 15.48
CA ALA A 12 48.09 -13.58 14.30
C ALA A 12 46.70 -14.18 14.68
N GLY A 13 46.61 -14.88 15.81
CA GLY A 13 45.37 -15.40 16.36
C GLY A 13 44.35 -14.29 16.72
N LEU A 14 44.84 -13.20 17.35
CA LEU A 14 43.98 -12.05 17.68
C LEU A 14 43.47 -11.32 16.42
N ALA A 15 44.31 -11.20 15.39
CA ALA A 15 43.94 -10.55 14.14
C ALA A 15 42.85 -11.37 13.35
N LEU A 16 42.96 -12.71 13.37
CA LEU A 16 41.97 -13.59 12.76
C LEU A 16 40.62 -13.59 13.50
N LEU A 17 40.63 -13.53 14.83
CA LEU A 17 39.44 -13.41 15.66
C LEU A 17 38.77 -12.04 15.47
N GLY A 18 39.52 -10.96 15.28
CA GLY A 18 38.99 -9.64 14.96
C GLY A 18 38.26 -9.61 13.61
N GLN A 19 38.79 -10.27 12.59
CA GLN A 19 38.14 -10.33 11.28
C GLN A 19 36.85 -11.18 11.28
N ALA A 20 36.81 -12.24 12.08
CA ALA A 20 35.59 -13.06 12.22
C ALA A 20 34.44 -12.29 12.93
N LEU A 21 34.76 -11.41 13.87
CA LEU A 21 33.76 -10.56 14.54
C LEU A 21 33.20 -9.46 13.61
N VAL A 22 34.02 -8.91 12.70
CA VAL A 22 33.58 -7.90 11.73
C VAL A 22 32.70 -8.53 10.65
N ALA A 23 32.98 -9.79 10.25
CA ALA A 23 32.16 -10.49 9.26
C ALA A 23 30.74 -10.82 9.76
N GLN A 24 30.52 -10.97 11.07
CA GLN A 24 29.20 -11.18 11.64
C GLN A 24 28.36 -9.89 11.80
N ALA A 25 28.98 -8.72 11.67
CA ALA A 25 28.27 -7.44 11.77
C ALA A 25 27.61 -7.00 10.47
N GLN A 26 27.81 -7.69 9.36
CA GLN A 26 27.03 -7.50 8.14
C GLN A 26 25.73 -8.29 8.24
N THR A 27 24.78 -7.80 9.01
CA THR A 27 23.38 -8.21 8.82
C THR A 27 23.01 -7.84 7.40
N ALA A 28 22.86 -8.84 6.53
CA ALA A 28 22.37 -8.63 5.18
C ALA A 28 21.06 -7.84 5.25
N LEU A 29 20.91 -6.83 4.39
CA LEU A 29 19.62 -6.16 4.24
C LEU A 29 18.53 -7.21 3.99
N PRO A 30 17.32 -7.00 4.50
CA PRO A 30 16.24 -7.94 4.28
C PRO A 30 16.03 -8.20 2.78
N ASP A 31 15.93 -9.46 2.38
CA ASP A 31 15.50 -9.84 1.02
C ASP A 31 13.97 -9.88 1.01
N PHE A 32 13.36 -8.91 0.36
CA PHE A 32 11.91 -8.81 0.28
C PHE A 32 11.29 -9.58 -0.88
N LYS A 33 12.08 -10.18 -1.79
CA LYS A 33 11.58 -10.92 -2.95
C LYS A 33 10.54 -11.99 -2.59
N PRO A 34 10.77 -12.86 -1.58
CA PRO A 34 9.77 -13.88 -1.21
C PRO A 34 8.44 -13.28 -0.74
N LEU A 35 8.50 -12.10 -0.06
CA LEU A 35 7.30 -11.39 0.38
C LEU A 35 6.55 -10.80 -0.81
N VAL A 36 7.27 -10.21 -1.77
CA VAL A 36 6.68 -9.65 -2.99
C VAL A 36 6.04 -10.74 -3.85
N GLU A 37 6.67 -11.90 -3.97
CA GLU A 37 6.10 -13.07 -4.67
C GLU A 37 4.80 -13.55 -4.00
N SER A 38 4.69 -13.41 -2.67
CA SER A 38 3.47 -13.73 -1.92
C SER A 38 2.38 -12.66 -2.01
N ALA A 39 2.64 -11.53 -2.66
CA ALA A 39 1.72 -10.39 -2.77
C ALA A 39 0.64 -10.57 -3.88
N SER A 40 0.55 -11.74 -4.48
CA SER A 40 -0.50 -12.06 -5.47
C SER A 40 -1.95 -11.75 -5.02
N PRO A 41 -2.28 -11.68 -3.72
CA PRO A 41 -3.61 -11.23 -3.28
C PRO A 41 -3.89 -9.73 -3.47
N ALA A 42 -2.87 -8.89 -3.73
CA ALA A 42 -3.10 -7.48 -4.02
C ALA A 42 -3.72 -7.32 -5.42
N VAL A 43 -4.72 -6.47 -5.53
CA VAL A 43 -5.52 -6.28 -6.74
C VAL A 43 -5.67 -4.81 -7.07
N ASN A 44 -5.90 -4.51 -8.35
CA ASN A 44 -6.31 -3.18 -8.78
C ASN A 44 -7.84 -3.05 -8.70
N ILE A 45 -8.29 -1.88 -8.31
CA ILE A 45 -9.70 -1.54 -8.28
C ILE A 45 -9.93 -0.33 -9.17
N SER A 46 -10.80 -0.48 -10.14
CA SER A 46 -11.29 0.58 -10.99
C SER A 46 -12.79 0.75 -10.84
N THR A 47 -13.24 1.99 -10.82
CA THR A 47 -14.66 2.32 -10.67
C THR A 47 -15.11 3.20 -11.81
N LYS A 48 -16.40 3.12 -12.15
CA LYS A 48 -17.03 3.99 -13.13
C LYS A 48 -18.27 4.64 -12.50
N GLN A 49 -18.47 5.90 -12.81
CA GLN A 49 -19.69 6.64 -12.48
C GLN A 49 -20.46 6.97 -13.75
N LYS A 50 -21.74 6.59 -13.81
CA LYS A 50 -22.67 6.85 -14.92
C LYS A 50 -23.47 8.13 -14.67
N GLY A 51 -22.83 9.25 -14.41
CA GLY A 51 -23.50 10.52 -14.15
C GLY A 51 -23.09 11.62 -15.12
N PRO A 52 -23.85 12.72 -15.23
CA PRO A 52 -23.38 13.88 -15.96
C PRO A 52 -22.11 14.40 -15.26
N VAL A 53 -20.99 14.36 -15.96
CA VAL A 53 -19.72 14.93 -15.50
C VAL A 53 -19.99 16.40 -15.16
N ARG A 54 -20.10 16.71 -13.88
CA ARG A 54 -20.06 18.10 -13.43
C ARG A 54 -18.70 18.63 -13.82
N SER A 55 -18.73 19.63 -14.70
CA SER A 55 -17.55 20.24 -15.31
C SER A 55 -16.45 20.46 -14.29
N ALA A 56 -15.24 20.03 -14.61
CA ALA A 56 -14.02 20.11 -13.79
C ALA A 56 -13.53 21.52 -13.43
N THR A 57 -14.38 22.55 -13.58
CA THR A 57 -14.16 23.93 -13.16
C THR A 57 -14.92 24.33 -11.90
N ALA A 58 -15.72 23.42 -11.34
CA ALA A 58 -16.45 23.68 -10.11
C ALA A 58 -16.11 22.59 -9.09
N GLN A 59 -15.16 22.92 -8.20
CA GLN A 59 -14.93 22.26 -6.92
C GLN A 59 -14.89 20.72 -6.99
N MET A 60 -13.77 20.15 -6.63
CA MET A 60 -13.64 18.74 -6.30
C MET A 60 -14.45 18.47 -5.00
N PRO A 61 -15.74 18.07 -5.06
CA PRO A 61 -16.54 17.84 -3.85
C PRO A 61 -16.07 16.59 -3.08
N GLU A 62 -15.35 15.71 -3.77
CA GLU A 62 -14.90 14.44 -3.21
C GLU A 62 -13.77 14.55 -2.17
N LEU A 63 -13.05 15.67 -2.14
CA LEU A 63 -12.01 15.88 -1.14
C LEU A 63 -12.56 16.33 0.22
N GLU A 64 -13.82 16.78 0.30
CA GLU A 64 -14.40 17.21 1.58
C GLU A 64 -14.67 16.06 2.56
N GLY A 65 -14.86 14.85 2.06
CA GLY A 65 -15.05 13.64 2.88
C GLY A 65 -13.75 12.92 3.26
N LEU A 66 -12.62 13.32 2.67
CA LEU A 66 -11.34 12.69 2.97
C LEU A 66 -10.69 13.30 4.22
N PRO A 67 -9.99 12.48 5.03
CA PRO A 67 -9.11 12.97 6.06
C PRO A 67 -8.16 14.04 5.54
N PRO A 68 -7.89 15.11 6.31
CA PRO A 68 -7.09 16.25 5.84
C PRO A 68 -5.73 15.86 5.24
N ILE A 69 -5.09 14.82 5.77
CA ILE A 69 -3.80 14.33 5.31
C ILE A 69 -3.88 13.72 3.89
N PHE A 70 -4.99 13.04 3.57
CA PHE A 70 -5.20 12.50 2.23
C PHE A 70 -5.56 13.59 1.23
N ARG A 71 -6.31 14.62 1.68
CA ARG A 71 -6.64 15.77 0.85
C ARG A 71 -5.38 16.50 0.40
N GLU A 72 -4.48 16.83 1.32
CA GLU A 72 -3.20 17.51 1.04
C GLU A 72 -2.33 16.66 0.09
N PHE A 73 -2.30 15.34 0.28
CA PHE A 73 -1.61 14.42 -0.61
C PHE A 73 -2.18 14.43 -2.04
N PHE A 74 -3.50 14.38 -2.18
CA PHE A 74 -4.15 14.40 -3.51
C PHE A 74 -4.02 15.75 -4.20
N GLU A 75 -4.14 16.87 -3.48
CA GLU A 75 -3.96 18.22 -4.03
C GLU A 75 -2.56 18.43 -4.62
N HIS A 76 -1.53 17.85 -4.00
CA HIS A 76 -0.15 17.98 -4.48
C HIS A 76 0.24 16.93 -5.54
N SER A 77 -0.51 15.84 -5.66
CA SER A 77 -0.18 14.73 -6.57
C SER A 77 -0.82 14.84 -7.95
N ILE A 78 -1.79 15.73 -8.14
CA ILE A 78 -2.43 15.95 -9.43
C ILE A 78 -1.66 17.05 -10.19
N PRO A 79 -0.99 16.72 -11.32
CA PRO A 79 -0.37 17.75 -12.14
C PRO A 79 -1.45 18.71 -12.63
N GLN A 80 -1.39 19.98 -12.22
CA GLN A 80 -2.18 21.05 -12.83
C GLN A 80 -1.70 21.19 -14.28
N MET A 81 -2.41 20.62 -15.23
CA MET A 81 -2.22 20.90 -16.64
C MET A 81 -2.93 22.24 -16.97
N PRO A 82 -2.19 23.33 -17.23
CA PRO A 82 -2.79 24.57 -17.72
C PRO A 82 -3.22 24.36 -19.17
N GLY A 83 -4.52 24.50 -19.44
CA GLY A 83 -5.05 24.79 -20.76
C GLY A 83 -5.30 23.61 -21.70
N ALA A 84 -6.31 22.77 -21.44
CA ALA A 84 -6.96 22.00 -22.48
C ALA A 84 -8.31 22.66 -22.83
N PRO A 85 -8.49 23.19 -24.06
CA PRO A 85 -9.78 23.68 -24.50
C PRO A 85 -10.75 22.52 -24.68
N GLY A 86 -11.99 22.72 -24.23
CA GLY A 86 -13.04 21.71 -24.21
C GLY A 86 -13.32 21.06 -25.55
N ARG A 87 -13.41 19.75 -25.51
CA ARG A 87 -14.24 18.94 -26.39
C ARG A 87 -15.07 18.02 -25.52
N GLY A 88 -16.39 18.17 -25.63
CA GLY A 88 -17.38 17.36 -24.92
C GLY A 88 -17.27 15.89 -25.31
N GLN A 89 -16.42 15.18 -24.63
CA GLN A 89 -16.49 13.73 -24.51
C GLN A 89 -16.88 13.48 -23.06
N GLN A 90 -17.96 12.73 -22.88
CA GLN A 90 -18.30 12.13 -21.59
C GLN A 90 -17.09 11.29 -21.14
N ARG A 91 -16.19 11.89 -20.37
CA ARG A 91 -15.19 11.13 -19.64
C ARG A 91 -15.93 10.53 -18.45
N GLU A 92 -16.15 9.23 -18.49
CA GLU A 92 -16.52 8.48 -17.31
C GLU A 92 -15.49 8.82 -16.23
N ALA A 93 -15.96 9.31 -15.10
CA ALA A 93 -15.07 9.52 -13.96
C ALA A 93 -14.60 8.13 -13.51
N GLN A 94 -13.32 7.90 -13.56
CA GLN A 94 -12.70 6.63 -13.20
C GLN A 94 -11.80 6.86 -12.01
N SER A 95 -12.16 6.28 -10.86
CA SER A 95 -11.26 6.19 -9.71
C SER A 95 -10.40 4.94 -9.85
N LEU A 96 -9.14 5.06 -9.48
CA LEU A 96 -8.19 3.96 -9.49
C LEU A 96 -7.59 3.82 -8.09
N GLY A 97 -7.65 2.61 -7.57
CA GLY A 97 -7.06 2.27 -6.27
C GLY A 97 -6.60 0.82 -6.24
N SER A 98 -6.23 0.38 -5.07
CA SER A 98 -5.82 -0.98 -4.76
C SER A 98 -6.78 -1.62 -3.78
N GLY A 99 -6.63 -2.90 -3.60
CA GLY A 99 -7.29 -3.69 -2.56
C GLY A 99 -6.54 -4.98 -2.36
N PHE A 100 -6.98 -5.79 -1.41
CA PHE A 100 -6.42 -7.12 -1.21
C PHE A 100 -7.52 -8.13 -0.89
N ILE A 101 -7.31 -9.35 -1.39
CA ILE A 101 -8.25 -10.46 -1.22
C ILE A 101 -8.03 -11.08 0.15
N ILE A 102 -9.10 -11.22 0.94
CA ILE A 102 -9.06 -11.77 2.30
C ILE A 102 -9.67 -13.17 2.40
N SER A 103 -10.34 -13.65 1.37
CA SER A 103 -10.95 -14.98 1.38
C SER A 103 -10.96 -15.62 -0.01
N GLU A 104 -10.81 -16.95 -0.07
CA GLU A 104 -10.75 -17.71 -1.31
C GLU A 104 -12.04 -17.64 -2.15
N ASP A 105 -13.16 -17.31 -1.52
CA ASP A 105 -14.45 -17.13 -2.17
C ASP A 105 -14.69 -15.71 -2.70
N GLY A 106 -13.72 -14.77 -2.51
CA GLY A 106 -13.70 -13.50 -3.21
C GLY A 106 -14.14 -12.27 -2.42
N TYR A 107 -13.90 -12.22 -1.11
CA TYR A 107 -13.98 -10.96 -0.38
C TYR A 107 -12.70 -10.15 -0.56
N VAL A 108 -12.86 -8.85 -0.87
CA VAL A 108 -11.78 -7.90 -1.14
C VAL A 108 -11.97 -6.67 -0.25
N LEU A 109 -10.88 -6.18 0.31
CA LEU A 109 -10.87 -4.96 1.13
C LEU A 109 -10.15 -3.82 0.39
N PRO A 110 -10.86 -2.81 -0.13
CA PRO A 110 -10.33 -1.51 -0.53
C PRO A 110 -10.50 -0.48 0.58
N ASN A 111 -9.98 0.73 0.36
CA ASN A 111 -10.47 1.89 1.07
C ASN A 111 -11.88 2.28 0.61
N ASN A 112 -12.69 2.83 1.52
CA ASN A 112 -14.03 3.29 1.20
C ASN A 112 -14.02 4.39 0.13
N HIS A 113 -13.10 5.37 0.22
CA HIS A 113 -13.01 6.47 -0.74
C HIS A 113 -12.70 6.01 -2.18
N VAL A 114 -12.14 4.81 -2.37
CA VAL A 114 -11.89 4.25 -3.70
C VAL A 114 -13.18 3.82 -4.39
N VAL A 115 -14.16 3.37 -3.61
CA VAL A 115 -15.41 2.77 -4.13
C VAL A 115 -16.67 3.57 -3.81
N ALA A 116 -16.53 4.66 -3.06
CA ALA A 116 -17.65 5.55 -2.76
C ALA A 116 -18.26 6.09 -4.06
N ASP A 117 -19.59 6.12 -4.11
CA ASP A 117 -20.39 6.63 -5.23
C ASP A 117 -20.14 5.94 -6.58
N ALA A 118 -19.53 4.75 -6.59
CA ALA A 118 -19.29 3.97 -7.79
C ALA A 118 -20.56 3.24 -8.24
N ASP A 119 -20.94 3.40 -9.51
CA ASP A 119 -22.03 2.63 -10.15
C ASP A 119 -21.56 1.24 -10.60
N GLU A 120 -20.27 1.12 -10.95
CA GLU A 120 -19.64 -0.12 -11.39
C GLU A 120 -18.25 -0.22 -10.77
N ILE A 121 -17.94 -1.37 -10.19
CA ILE A 121 -16.65 -1.64 -9.56
C ILE A 121 -16.06 -2.87 -10.24
N ILE A 122 -14.84 -2.74 -10.77
CA ILE A 122 -14.09 -3.81 -11.40
C ILE A 122 -12.83 -4.08 -10.59
N VAL A 123 -12.65 -5.31 -10.20
CA VAL A 123 -11.43 -5.82 -9.56
C VAL A 123 -10.61 -6.55 -10.61
N ARG A 124 -9.39 -6.08 -10.84
CA ARG A 124 -8.43 -6.72 -11.75
C ARG A 124 -7.39 -7.48 -10.95
N LEU A 125 -7.30 -8.77 -11.24
CA LEU A 125 -6.36 -9.70 -10.64
C LEU A 125 -4.95 -9.59 -11.29
N PRO A 126 -3.89 -10.13 -10.65
CA PRO A 126 -2.54 -10.13 -11.21
C PRO A 126 -2.40 -10.84 -12.57
N ASP A 127 -3.26 -11.84 -12.84
CA ASP A 127 -3.33 -12.53 -14.12
C ASP A 127 -4.05 -11.71 -15.21
N ARG A 128 -4.45 -10.45 -14.88
CA ARG A 128 -5.19 -9.51 -15.72
C ARG A 128 -6.66 -9.86 -15.95
N SER A 129 -7.18 -10.89 -15.29
CA SER A 129 -8.61 -11.15 -15.31
C SER A 129 -9.36 -10.04 -14.57
N GLU A 130 -10.51 -9.65 -15.09
CA GLU A 130 -11.38 -8.63 -14.54
C GLU A 130 -12.65 -9.27 -13.99
N LEU A 131 -12.95 -8.94 -12.74
CA LEU A 131 -14.13 -9.43 -12.06
C LEU A 131 -14.98 -8.25 -11.63
N GLU A 132 -16.27 -8.31 -11.99
CA GLU A 132 -17.25 -7.35 -11.47
C GLU A 132 -17.43 -7.58 -9.96
N ALA A 133 -17.36 -6.51 -9.18
CA ALA A 133 -17.48 -6.56 -7.74
C ALA A 133 -18.78 -5.91 -7.26
N LYS A 134 -19.34 -6.48 -6.20
CA LYS A 134 -20.50 -5.92 -5.49
C LYS A 134 -20.04 -5.35 -4.16
N LEU A 135 -20.45 -4.13 -3.84
CA LEU A 135 -20.25 -3.54 -2.54
C LEU A 135 -21.11 -4.28 -1.50
N VAL A 136 -20.45 -4.89 -0.52
CA VAL A 136 -21.11 -5.61 0.60
C VAL A 136 -21.39 -4.66 1.75
N GLY A 137 -20.43 -3.78 2.04
CA GLY A 137 -20.55 -2.78 3.09
C GLY A 137 -19.36 -1.83 3.07
N ALA A 138 -19.53 -0.70 3.74
CA ALA A 138 -18.51 0.32 3.86
C ALA A 138 -18.63 1.07 5.19
N ASP A 139 -17.51 1.47 5.74
CA ASP A 139 -17.43 2.38 6.88
C ASP A 139 -16.58 3.60 6.49
N PRO A 140 -17.23 4.74 6.21
CA PRO A 140 -16.51 5.98 5.90
C PRO A 140 -15.63 6.50 7.03
N ARG A 141 -15.91 6.13 8.29
CA ARG A 141 -15.15 6.60 9.45
C ARG A 141 -13.79 5.94 9.59
N SER A 142 -13.70 4.66 9.23
CA SER A 142 -12.43 3.92 9.19
C SER A 142 -11.82 3.89 7.78
N ASP A 143 -12.53 4.44 6.79
CA ASP A 143 -12.18 4.41 5.37
C ASP A 143 -11.93 2.98 4.85
N VAL A 144 -12.76 2.02 5.27
CA VAL A 144 -12.70 0.63 4.84
C VAL A 144 -13.98 0.24 4.14
N ALA A 145 -13.88 -0.48 3.03
CA ALA A 145 -15.00 -1.12 2.38
C ALA A 145 -14.76 -2.62 2.20
N VAL A 146 -15.84 -3.36 1.96
CA VAL A 146 -15.84 -4.78 1.66
C VAL A 146 -16.53 -4.99 0.32
N LEU A 147 -15.82 -5.59 -0.61
CA LEU A 147 -16.37 -6.01 -1.90
C LEU A 147 -16.49 -7.53 -1.96
N LYS A 148 -17.38 -8.00 -2.83
CA LYS A 148 -17.53 -9.41 -3.20
C LYS A 148 -17.39 -9.58 -4.70
N VAL A 149 -16.43 -10.40 -5.12
CA VAL A 149 -16.29 -10.87 -6.49
C VAL A 149 -16.67 -12.35 -6.59
N GLU A 150 -17.10 -12.77 -7.76
CA GLU A 150 -17.36 -14.18 -8.04
C GLU A 150 -16.04 -14.87 -8.41
N GLY A 151 -15.56 -15.77 -7.54
CA GLY A 151 -14.31 -16.51 -7.74
C GLY A 151 -14.22 -17.71 -6.81
N LYS A 152 -13.29 -18.61 -7.09
CA LYS A 152 -12.99 -19.76 -6.24
C LYS A 152 -11.49 -19.99 -6.20
N GLY A 153 -10.97 -20.32 -5.00
CA GLY A 153 -9.54 -20.59 -4.83
C GLY A 153 -8.66 -19.37 -5.11
N LEU A 154 -9.18 -18.16 -4.86
CA LEU A 154 -8.42 -16.92 -5.03
C LEU A 154 -7.29 -16.85 -4.00
N PRO A 155 -6.13 -16.28 -4.36
CA PRO A 155 -5.04 -16.08 -3.42
C PRO A 155 -5.47 -15.08 -2.34
N THR A 156 -5.10 -15.33 -1.08
CA THR A 156 -5.51 -14.50 0.06
C THR A 156 -4.32 -13.98 0.84
N VAL A 157 -4.44 -12.76 1.39
CA VAL A 157 -3.45 -12.25 2.35
C VAL A 157 -3.59 -12.95 3.68
N LYS A 158 -2.49 -13.00 4.43
CA LYS A 158 -2.51 -13.38 5.84
C LYS A 158 -2.73 -12.14 6.68
N ILE A 159 -3.81 -12.12 7.46
CA ILE A 159 -4.07 -11.02 8.40
C ILE A 159 -3.08 -11.14 9.55
N GLY A 160 -2.28 -10.10 9.73
CA GLY A 160 -1.28 -10.01 10.79
C GLY A 160 -1.83 -9.36 12.06
N ARG A 161 -0.93 -9.15 13.01
CA ARG A 161 -1.23 -8.52 14.31
C ARG A 161 -0.54 -7.16 14.38
N SER A 162 -1.26 -6.11 14.03
CA SER A 162 -0.73 -4.74 14.04
C SER A 162 -0.44 -4.20 15.45
N ASP A 163 -1.06 -4.78 16.47
CA ASP A 163 -0.82 -4.48 17.88
C ASP A 163 0.57 -4.97 18.39
N GLU A 164 1.22 -5.87 17.67
CA GLU A 164 2.56 -6.38 17.99
C GLU A 164 3.68 -5.57 17.32
N LEU A 165 3.35 -4.72 16.34
CA LEU A 165 4.35 -3.91 15.61
C LEU A 165 5.08 -2.91 16.50
N LYS A 166 6.38 -2.77 16.25
CA LYS A 166 7.26 -1.84 16.96
C LYS A 166 7.94 -0.88 16.00
N ALA A 167 8.19 0.33 16.46
CA ALA A 167 8.99 1.30 15.72
C ALA A 167 10.37 0.72 15.39
N GLY A 168 10.82 0.88 14.15
CA GLY A 168 12.06 0.33 13.62
C GLY A 168 11.90 -1.00 12.86
N GLU A 169 10.75 -1.66 12.92
CA GLU A 169 10.50 -2.87 12.13
C GLU A 169 10.28 -2.53 10.65
N TRP A 170 10.79 -3.42 9.77
CA TRP A 170 10.62 -3.28 8.33
C TRP A 170 9.18 -3.51 7.92
N VAL A 171 8.69 -2.67 7.01
CA VAL A 171 7.37 -2.79 6.39
C VAL A 171 7.45 -2.54 4.90
N LEU A 172 6.51 -3.15 4.17
CA LEU A 172 6.31 -2.93 2.75
C LEU A 172 4.92 -2.33 2.53
N ALA A 173 4.82 -1.40 1.59
CA ALA A 173 3.54 -1.06 0.99
C ALA A 173 3.47 -1.72 -0.40
N ILE A 174 2.38 -2.41 -0.65
CA ILE A 174 2.13 -3.13 -1.88
C ILE A 174 0.77 -2.70 -2.40
N GLY A 175 0.75 -2.12 -3.59
CA GLY A 175 -0.45 -1.71 -4.29
C GLY A 175 -0.39 -2.13 -5.75
N SER A 176 -1.47 -1.93 -6.47
CA SER A 176 -1.58 -2.17 -7.91
C SER A 176 -2.08 -0.92 -8.63
N PRO A 177 -1.34 0.20 -8.56
CA PRO A 177 -1.72 1.42 -9.25
C PRO A 177 -1.74 1.19 -10.76
N PHE A 178 -2.64 1.86 -11.46
CA PHE A 178 -2.76 1.81 -12.93
C PHE A 178 -3.14 0.46 -13.55
N GLY A 179 -3.49 -0.55 -12.74
CA GLY A 179 -4.00 -1.84 -13.21
C GLY A 179 -2.98 -2.73 -13.90
N PHE A 180 -1.69 -2.52 -13.62
CA PHE A 180 -0.60 -3.35 -14.17
C PHE A 180 0.07 -4.17 -13.06
N ASP A 181 1.38 -4.12 -12.98
CA ASP A 181 2.13 -4.89 -12.00
C ASP A 181 2.04 -4.28 -10.60
N HIS A 182 2.32 -5.08 -9.58
CA HIS A 182 2.39 -4.61 -8.21
C HIS A 182 3.50 -3.56 -8.07
N THR A 183 3.18 -2.45 -7.42
CA THR A 183 4.17 -1.49 -6.96
C THR A 183 4.50 -1.80 -5.51
N VAL A 184 5.78 -1.96 -5.21
CA VAL A 184 6.27 -2.27 -3.87
C VAL A 184 7.22 -1.18 -3.43
N THR A 185 6.98 -0.64 -2.25
CA THR A 185 7.88 0.28 -1.57
C THR A 185 8.21 -0.25 -0.19
N ALA A 186 9.39 0.06 0.34
CA ALA A 186 9.88 -0.44 1.61
C ALA A 186 10.27 0.72 2.53
N GLY A 187 10.09 0.52 3.81
CA GLY A 187 10.47 1.44 4.85
C GLY A 187 10.34 0.79 6.23
N ILE A 188 10.25 1.59 7.26
CA ILE A 188 10.10 1.13 8.63
C ILE A 188 8.84 1.69 9.29
N VAL A 189 8.40 1.04 10.33
CA VAL A 189 7.43 1.60 11.27
C VAL A 189 8.10 2.76 12.01
N SER A 190 7.59 3.97 11.82
CA SER A 190 8.07 5.17 12.52
C SER A 190 7.40 5.34 13.88
N ALA A 191 6.11 5.02 13.98
CA ALA A 191 5.35 5.02 15.23
C ALA A 191 4.06 4.20 15.08
N THR A 192 3.48 3.78 16.20
CA THR A 192 2.19 3.08 16.26
C THR A 192 1.19 3.86 17.10
N GLY A 193 -0.11 3.60 16.90
CA GLY A 193 -1.19 4.21 17.69
C GLY A 193 -1.33 5.72 17.49
N ARG A 194 -0.99 6.25 16.32
CA ARG A 194 -1.16 7.67 16.00
C ARG A 194 -2.64 7.98 15.76
N SER A 195 -3.12 9.01 16.45
CA SER A 195 -4.44 9.61 16.18
C SER A 195 -4.24 10.85 15.32
N LEU A 196 -5.04 11.00 14.27
CA LEU A 196 -5.07 12.20 13.46
C LEU A 196 -6.03 13.23 14.09
N PRO A 197 -5.78 14.55 13.92
CA PRO A 197 -6.73 15.58 14.30
C PRO A 197 -8.10 15.28 13.68
N ASN A 198 -9.15 15.21 14.49
CA ASN A 198 -10.53 14.85 14.12
C ASN A 198 -10.80 13.38 13.81
N GLU A 199 -9.82 12.49 13.93
CA GLU A 199 -9.94 11.05 13.66
C GLU A 199 -9.36 10.22 14.80
N SER A 200 -9.92 10.33 15.99
CA SER A 200 -9.48 9.56 17.17
C SER A 200 -9.93 8.10 17.16
N TYR A 201 -10.69 7.68 16.14
CA TYR A 201 -11.30 6.34 16.11
C TYR A 201 -10.33 5.25 15.61
N VAL A 202 -9.44 5.58 14.66
CA VAL A 202 -8.51 4.61 14.08
C VAL A 202 -7.09 4.85 14.61
N PRO A 203 -6.44 3.85 15.23
CA PRO A 203 -5.04 3.94 15.64
C PRO A 203 -4.12 3.70 14.45
N PHE A 204 -3.68 4.75 13.77
CA PHE A 204 -2.83 4.66 12.59
C PHE A 204 -1.41 4.19 12.91
N ILE A 205 -0.82 3.46 11.97
CA ILE A 205 0.60 3.12 11.94
C ILE A 205 1.29 4.15 11.04
N GLN A 206 2.24 4.88 11.62
CA GLN A 206 3.09 5.80 10.84
C GLN A 206 4.29 5.06 10.29
N THR A 207 4.56 5.22 9.00
CA THR A 207 5.72 4.65 8.32
C THR A 207 6.43 5.73 7.48
N ASP A 208 7.63 5.46 7.02
CA ASP A 208 8.35 6.25 6.02
C ASP A 208 8.33 5.61 4.62
N VAL A 209 7.46 4.63 4.43
CA VAL A 209 7.22 4.00 3.14
C VAL A 209 6.68 5.03 2.15
N ALA A 210 7.23 5.06 0.94
CA ALA A 210 6.72 5.94 -0.11
C ALA A 210 5.31 5.49 -0.56
N ILE A 211 4.35 6.39 -0.44
CA ILE A 211 2.96 6.19 -0.90
C ILE A 211 2.76 7.03 -2.16
N ASN A 212 2.18 6.44 -3.19
CA ASN A 212 1.90 7.07 -4.47
C ASN A 212 0.39 6.95 -4.80
N PRO A 213 -0.15 7.83 -5.67
CA PRO A 213 -1.51 7.71 -6.16
C PRO A 213 -1.81 6.32 -6.72
N GLY A 214 -2.94 5.72 -6.34
CA GLY A 214 -3.32 4.36 -6.70
C GLY A 214 -2.92 3.28 -5.67
N ASN A 215 -2.09 3.59 -4.67
CA ASN A 215 -1.78 2.66 -3.58
C ASN A 215 -2.89 2.61 -2.51
N SER A 216 -3.87 3.54 -2.54
CA SER A 216 -5.00 3.53 -1.59
C SER A 216 -5.72 2.18 -1.60
N GLY A 217 -5.85 1.55 -0.45
CA GLY A 217 -6.46 0.24 -0.27
C GLY A 217 -5.50 -0.96 -0.41
N GLY A 218 -4.22 -0.70 -0.71
CA GLY A 218 -3.18 -1.74 -0.75
C GLY A 218 -2.63 -2.11 0.61
#